data_a9941f38d727137cb1d4ad4d8a855bb5
#
_entry.id   a9941f38d727137cb1d4ad4d8a855bb5
#
_cell.length_a   1.000
_cell.length_b   1.000
_cell.length_c   1.000
_cell.angle_alpha   90.00
_cell.angle_beta   90.00
_cell.angle_gamma   90.00
#
_symmetry.space_group_name_H-M   'P 1'
#
loop_
_entity.id
_entity.type
_entity.pdbx_description
1 polymer ?
#
loop_
_entity_poly.entity_id
_entity_poly.type
_entity_poly.pdbx_seq_one_letter_code
_entity_poly.pdbx_strand_id
1 'polypeptide(L)'
;MIFQKGTTLWDISDGDDFVAVTSRCNYAKLCQEIIQEFDQTIPNYYTEEDVDRGFVEVANRRGIIEQFPLVSISIGVVEVDGGRYTSPLQIGEYSAQVKHKAKEIQGSTYVINRRRF
;
A
#
# COMPACT_ATOMS: atom_id res chain seq x y z
N MET A 1 -8.09 6.43 -7.47
CA MET A 1 -7.34 5.26 -7.96
C MET A 1 -7.57 5.08 -9.44
N ILE A 2 -6.51 4.93 -10.19
CA ILE A 2 -6.61 4.77 -11.65
C ILE A 2 -6.76 3.29 -11.96
N PHE A 3 -7.90 2.92 -12.56
CA PHE A 3 -8.13 1.57 -13.06
C PHE A 3 -7.76 1.52 -14.52
N GLN A 4 -6.93 0.56 -14.88
CA GLN A 4 -6.63 0.28 -16.27
C GLN A 4 -7.32 -1.00 -16.70
N LYS A 5 -7.51 -1.13 -18.01
CA LYS A 5 -8.08 -2.34 -18.59
C LYS A 5 -7.31 -3.57 -18.11
N GLY A 6 -8.01 -4.54 -17.56
CA GLY A 6 -7.40 -5.75 -17.00
C GLY A 6 -7.06 -5.68 -15.52
N THR A 7 -7.32 -4.56 -14.85
CA THR A 7 -7.11 -4.44 -13.40
C THR A 7 -8.45 -4.61 -12.68
N THR A 8 -8.48 -5.50 -11.69
CA THR A 8 -9.63 -5.70 -10.82
C THR A 8 -9.24 -5.33 -9.40
N LEU A 9 -10.08 -4.54 -8.75
CA LEU A 9 -9.88 -4.12 -7.36
C LEU A 9 -10.95 -4.74 -6.47
N TRP A 10 -10.52 -5.32 -5.36
CA TRP A 10 -11.41 -5.79 -4.30
C TRP A 10 -11.11 -5.05 -3.00
N ASP A 11 -12.17 -4.64 -2.32
CA ASP A 11 -12.09 -4.14 -0.96
C ASP A 11 -12.10 -5.33 0.00
N ILE A 12 -11.04 -5.44 0.79
CA ILE A 12 -10.97 -6.48 1.82
C ILE A 12 -11.60 -5.97 3.10
N SER A 13 -12.33 -6.84 3.79
CA SER A 13 -13.19 -6.54 4.93
C SER A 13 -12.54 -5.84 6.13
N ASP A 14 -11.23 -5.70 6.18
CA ASP A 14 -10.49 -5.00 7.24
C ASP A 14 -10.38 -3.48 7.02
N GLY A 15 -11.11 -2.95 6.05
CA GLY A 15 -11.39 -1.53 5.90
C GLY A 15 -10.34 -0.67 5.22
N ASP A 16 -9.08 -0.95 5.41
CA ASP A 16 -7.96 -0.16 4.85
C ASP A 16 -7.03 -0.95 3.92
N ASP A 17 -7.32 -2.21 3.69
CA ASP A 17 -6.57 -3.06 2.77
C ASP A 17 -7.31 -3.21 1.45
N PHE A 18 -6.58 -3.12 0.34
CA PHE A 18 -7.10 -3.27 -1.01
C PHE A 18 -6.27 -4.28 -1.79
N VAL A 19 -6.92 -5.03 -2.65
CA VAL A 19 -6.25 -5.97 -3.55
C VAL A 19 -6.54 -5.58 -4.99
N ALA A 20 -5.50 -5.45 -5.79
CA ALA A 20 -5.62 -5.24 -7.23
C ALA A 20 -4.96 -6.41 -7.96
N VAL A 21 -5.67 -6.96 -8.92
CA VAL A 21 -5.13 -7.99 -9.80
C VAL A 21 -5.02 -7.41 -11.20
N THR A 22 -3.84 -7.51 -11.78
CA THR A 22 -3.59 -6.95 -13.11
C THR A 22 -2.78 -7.92 -13.96
N SER A 23 -3.03 -7.92 -15.25
CA SER A 23 -2.22 -8.65 -16.22
C SER A 23 -1.05 -7.84 -16.77
N ARG A 24 -0.84 -6.61 -16.27
CA ARG A 24 0.25 -5.76 -16.72
C ARG A 24 1.60 -6.34 -16.37
N CYS A 25 2.49 -6.39 -17.34
CA CYS A 25 3.88 -6.82 -17.13
C CYS A 25 4.73 -5.77 -16.40
N ASN A 26 4.30 -4.49 -16.41
CA ASN A 26 5.07 -3.40 -15.81
C ASN A 26 4.42 -2.92 -14.51
N TYR A 27 4.42 -3.79 -13.50
CA TYR A 27 3.85 -3.48 -12.20
C TYR A 27 4.64 -2.40 -11.44
N ALA A 28 5.94 -2.28 -11.68
CA ALA A 28 6.74 -1.24 -11.04
C ALA A 28 6.25 0.16 -11.43
N LYS A 29 5.97 0.38 -12.71
CA LYS A 29 5.41 1.63 -13.19
C LYS A 29 4.02 1.89 -12.60
N LEU A 30 3.18 0.87 -12.54
CA LEU A 30 1.85 0.98 -11.92
C LEU A 30 1.96 1.38 -10.45
N CYS A 31 2.82 0.74 -9.68
CA CYS A 31 3.04 1.09 -8.28
C CYS A 31 3.54 2.51 -8.10
N GLN A 32 4.47 2.95 -8.94
CA GLN A 32 4.99 4.31 -8.89
C GLN A 32 3.90 5.34 -9.20
N GLU A 33 3.04 5.09 -10.18
CA GLU A 33 1.92 5.96 -10.51
C GLU A 33 0.90 6.05 -9.36
N ILE A 34 0.59 4.92 -8.72
CA ILE A 34 -0.31 4.88 -7.57
C ILE A 34 0.27 5.70 -6.41
N ILE A 35 1.53 5.48 -6.10
CA ILE A 35 2.22 6.19 -5.00
C ILE A 35 2.25 7.69 -5.28
N GLN A 36 2.62 8.08 -6.48
CA GLN A 36 2.70 9.48 -6.87
C GLN A 36 1.34 10.17 -6.73
N GLU A 37 0.28 9.58 -7.24
CA GLU A 37 -1.06 10.14 -7.16
C GLU A 37 -1.55 10.19 -5.71
N PHE A 38 -1.30 9.15 -4.93
CA PHE A 38 -1.66 9.12 -3.51
C PHE A 38 -0.95 10.23 -2.73
N ASP A 39 0.36 10.34 -2.88
CA ASP A 39 1.17 11.32 -2.14
C ASP A 39 0.86 12.76 -2.55
N GLN A 40 0.43 12.99 -3.80
CA GLN A 40 -0.01 14.30 -4.26
C GLN A 40 -1.41 14.67 -3.75
N THR A 41 -2.25 13.69 -3.50
CA THR A 41 -3.65 13.90 -3.11
C THR A 41 -3.81 14.03 -1.60
N ILE A 42 -3.05 13.26 -0.83
CA ILE A 42 -3.19 13.18 0.63
C ILE A 42 -3.04 14.54 1.34
N PRO A 43 -2.14 15.44 0.94
CA PRO A 43 -2.04 16.76 1.60
C PRO A 43 -3.35 17.58 1.59
N ASN A 44 -4.23 17.32 0.64
CA ASN A 44 -5.52 18.02 0.54
C ASN A 44 -6.49 17.66 1.69
N TYR A 45 -6.21 16.57 2.41
CA TYR A 45 -7.02 16.11 3.54
C TYR A 45 -6.49 16.56 4.90
N TYR A 46 -5.39 17.32 4.90
CA TYR A 46 -4.76 17.82 6.12
C TYR A 46 -4.68 19.34 6.07
N THR A 47 -4.47 19.96 7.24
CA THR A 47 -4.19 21.39 7.31
C THR A 47 -2.80 21.71 6.76
N GLU A 48 -2.60 22.95 6.32
CA GLU A 48 -1.27 23.38 5.88
C GLU A 48 -0.22 23.21 6.98
N GLU A 49 -0.60 23.48 8.23
CA GLU A 49 0.27 23.30 9.38
C GLU A 49 0.73 21.85 9.56
N ASP A 50 -0.19 20.89 9.45
CA ASP A 50 0.12 19.47 9.55
C ASP A 50 1.01 19.02 8.39
N VAL A 51 0.75 19.50 7.19
CA VAL A 51 1.56 19.18 6.00
C VAL A 51 2.98 19.71 6.16
N ASP A 52 3.13 20.95 6.64
CA ASP A 52 4.43 21.58 6.84
C ASP A 52 5.25 20.86 7.92
N ARG A 53 4.60 20.40 8.98
CA ARG A 53 5.26 19.60 10.02
C ARG A 53 5.59 18.18 9.57
N GLY A 54 4.79 17.62 8.67
CA GLY A 54 4.91 16.24 8.24
C GLY A 54 4.27 15.21 9.18
N PHE A 55 3.52 15.66 10.19
CA PHE A 55 2.83 14.80 11.15
C PHE A 55 1.63 15.50 11.75
N VAL A 56 0.73 14.72 12.35
CA VAL A 56 -0.46 15.19 13.06
C VAL A 56 -0.26 14.95 14.55
N GLU A 57 -0.62 15.93 15.37
CA GLU A 57 -0.62 15.79 16.82
C GLU A 57 -2.04 15.55 17.33
N VAL A 58 -2.24 14.48 18.10
CA VAL A 58 -3.55 14.12 18.65
C VAL A 58 -3.38 13.79 20.14
N ALA A 59 -4.23 14.39 20.98
CA ALA A 59 -4.28 14.03 22.39
C ALA A 59 -5.01 12.71 22.57
N ASN A 60 -4.37 11.76 23.27
CA ASN A 60 -5.01 10.49 23.59
C ASN A 60 -5.98 10.65 24.80
N ARG A 61 -6.61 9.55 25.22
CA ARG A 61 -7.59 9.55 26.33
C ARG A 61 -7.00 10.01 27.68
N ARG A 62 -5.68 9.93 27.83
CA ARG A 62 -4.96 10.36 29.03
C ARG A 62 -4.50 11.81 28.95
N GLY A 63 -4.82 12.53 27.87
CA GLY A 63 -4.37 13.88 27.62
C GLY A 63 -2.92 13.99 27.12
N ILE A 64 -2.27 12.88 26.80
CA ILE A 64 -0.93 12.85 26.28
C ILE A 64 -0.96 13.08 24.76
N ILE A 65 -0.15 14.01 24.27
CA ILE A 65 -0.07 14.29 22.84
C ILE A 65 0.78 13.23 22.14
N GLU A 66 0.19 12.61 21.15
CA GLU A 66 0.86 11.63 20.29
C GLU A 66 1.03 12.22 18.90
N GLN A 67 2.16 11.90 18.26
CA GLN A 67 2.47 12.34 16.90
C GLN A 67 2.28 11.16 15.93
N PHE A 68 1.50 11.40 14.87
CA PHE A 68 1.27 10.42 13.82
C PHE A 68 1.75 10.97 12.49
N PRO A 69 2.56 10.24 11.73
CA PRO A 69 2.94 10.69 10.38
C PRO A 69 1.70 10.81 9.49
N LEU A 70 1.82 11.60 8.44
CA LEU A 70 0.76 11.66 7.43
C LEU A 70 0.57 10.28 6.80
N VAL A 71 -0.67 9.99 6.42
CA VAL A 71 -1.02 8.70 5.82
C VAL A 71 -0.18 8.45 4.58
N SER A 72 0.33 7.24 4.48
CA SER A 72 1.09 6.76 3.32
C SER A 72 0.49 5.46 2.81
N ILE A 73 0.90 5.06 1.61
CA ILE A 73 0.45 3.80 1.01
C ILE A 73 1.62 2.81 0.94
N SER A 74 1.38 1.60 1.45
CA SER A 74 2.34 0.50 1.37
C SER A 74 1.79 -0.57 0.44
N ILE A 75 2.52 -0.89 -0.61
CA ILE A 75 2.08 -1.83 -1.64
C ILE A 75 2.97 -3.05 -1.61
N GLY A 76 2.35 -4.21 -1.43
CA GLY A 76 3.01 -5.49 -1.60
C GLY A 76 2.65 -6.07 -2.96
N VAL A 77 3.62 -6.49 -3.74
CA VAL A 77 3.43 -7.07 -5.06
C VAL A 77 3.81 -8.54 -5.04
N VAL A 78 2.89 -9.38 -5.48
CA VAL A 78 3.14 -10.81 -5.69
C VAL A 78 2.94 -11.09 -7.18
N GLU A 79 4.00 -11.54 -7.82
CA GLU A 79 3.95 -11.96 -9.20
C GLU A 79 3.47 -13.41 -9.26
N VAL A 80 2.33 -13.63 -9.90
CA VAL A 80 1.76 -14.96 -10.06
C VAL A 80 2.04 -15.42 -11.49
N ASP A 81 2.92 -16.40 -11.61
CA ASP A 81 3.20 -17.08 -12.86
C ASP A 81 2.55 -18.46 -12.77
N GLY A 82 1.92 -18.89 -13.85
CA GLY A 82 1.12 -20.13 -13.90
C GLY A 82 1.80 -21.40 -13.40
N GLY A 83 3.10 -21.40 -13.16
CA GLY A 83 3.84 -22.54 -12.63
C GLY A 83 4.41 -22.36 -11.21
N ARG A 84 4.34 -21.16 -10.64
CA ARG A 84 5.02 -20.85 -9.36
C ARG A 84 4.17 -21.10 -8.12
N TYR A 85 2.89 -20.85 -8.20
CA TYR A 85 1.98 -20.95 -7.07
C TYR A 85 0.93 -21.99 -7.37
N THR A 86 0.78 -22.94 -6.49
CA THR A 86 -0.10 -24.09 -6.67
C THR A 86 -1.45 -23.92 -5.97
N SER A 87 -1.58 -22.90 -5.11
CA SER A 87 -2.83 -22.69 -4.37
C SER A 87 -3.07 -21.23 -4.03
N PRO A 88 -4.35 -20.82 -3.89
CA PRO A 88 -4.70 -19.49 -3.40
C PRO A 88 -4.16 -19.20 -1.99
N LEU A 89 -4.08 -20.22 -1.14
CA LEU A 89 -3.52 -20.09 0.20
C LEU A 89 -2.07 -19.63 0.17
N GLN A 90 -1.27 -20.22 -0.71
CA GLN A 90 0.14 -19.87 -0.88
C GLN A 90 0.31 -18.42 -1.34
N ILE A 91 -0.51 -17.99 -2.31
CA ILE A 91 -0.52 -16.59 -2.77
C ILE A 91 -0.87 -15.65 -1.63
N GLY A 92 -1.86 -16.01 -0.81
CA GLY A 92 -2.26 -15.23 0.36
C GLY A 92 -1.14 -15.10 1.39
N GLU A 93 -0.41 -16.17 1.66
CA GLU A 93 0.72 -16.16 2.59
C GLU A 93 1.85 -15.23 2.11
N TYR A 94 2.20 -15.29 0.83
CA TYR A 94 3.22 -14.41 0.26
C TYR A 94 2.77 -12.97 0.20
N SER A 95 1.50 -12.73 -0.08
CA SER A 95 0.91 -11.38 -0.07
C SER A 95 1.01 -10.76 1.33
N ALA A 96 0.69 -11.51 2.37
CA ALA A 96 0.80 -11.06 3.75
C ALA A 96 2.25 -10.75 4.13
N GLN A 97 3.20 -11.58 3.74
CA GLN A 97 4.62 -11.38 4.04
C GLN A 97 5.16 -10.11 3.37
N VAL A 98 4.89 -9.92 2.10
CA VAL A 98 5.40 -8.76 1.35
C VAL A 98 4.74 -7.47 1.82
N LYS A 99 3.46 -7.51 2.16
CA LYS A 99 2.74 -6.37 2.72
C LYS A 99 3.33 -5.97 4.08
N HIS A 100 3.65 -6.94 4.91
CA HIS A 100 4.30 -6.68 6.21
C HIS A 100 5.65 -5.98 6.03
N LYS A 101 6.46 -6.44 5.08
CA LYS A 101 7.74 -5.79 4.77
C LYS A 101 7.55 -4.37 4.26
N ALA A 102 6.56 -4.12 3.42
CA ALA A 102 6.28 -2.79 2.92
C ALA A 102 5.88 -1.83 4.06
N LYS A 103 5.12 -2.31 5.04
CA LYS A 103 4.68 -1.50 6.18
C LYS A 103 5.81 -1.15 7.15
N GLU A 104 6.91 -1.89 7.14
CA GLU A 104 8.10 -1.57 7.95
C GLU A 104 8.87 -0.36 7.39
N ILE A 105 8.67 -0.03 6.13
CA ILE A 105 9.33 1.10 5.48
C ILE A 105 8.50 2.35 5.71
N GLN A 106 9.13 3.40 6.24
CA GLN A 106 8.46 4.67 6.48
C GLN A 106 8.14 5.36 5.15
N GLY A 107 6.92 5.91 5.05
CA GLY A 107 6.45 6.59 3.84
C GLY A 107 5.82 5.64 2.83
N SER A 108 5.40 6.20 1.70
CA SER A 108 4.80 5.42 0.62
C SER A 108 5.87 4.62 -0.12
N THR A 109 5.59 3.34 -0.32
CA THR A 109 6.56 2.43 -0.92
C THR A 109 5.86 1.23 -1.55
N TYR A 110 6.60 0.50 -2.36
CA TYR A 110 6.18 -0.82 -2.82
C TYR A 110 7.33 -1.83 -2.68
N VAL A 111 6.97 -3.06 -2.37
CA VAL A 111 7.91 -4.18 -2.19
C VAL A 111 7.42 -5.35 -3.02
N ILE A 112 8.33 -5.99 -3.71
CA ILE A 112 8.03 -7.13 -4.58
C ILE A 112 8.49 -8.40 -3.89
N ASN A 113 7.65 -9.43 -3.92
CA ASN A 113 8.06 -10.74 -3.46
C ASN A 113 9.04 -11.35 -4.47
N ARG A 114 10.29 -11.51 -4.05
CA ARG A 114 11.37 -12.05 -4.88
C ARG A 114 11.59 -13.54 -4.73
N ARG A 115 10.76 -14.22 -3.96
CA ARG A 115 10.90 -15.68 -3.82
C ARG A 115 10.58 -16.35 -5.14
N ARG A 116 11.55 -17.06 -5.64
CA ARG A 116 11.40 -17.91 -6.82
C ARG A 116 11.24 -19.36 -6.36
N PHE A 117 10.27 -19.99 -6.93
CA PHE A 117 10.01 -21.42 -6.71
C PHE A 117 10.28 -22.19 -7.96
#